data_d0ef8c551743c9cbbd9bd9d60d77eb45
#
_entry.id   d0ef8c551743c9cbbd9bd9d60d77eb45
#
_cell.length_a   1.000
_cell.length_b   1.000
_cell.length_c   1.000
_cell.angle_alpha   90.00
_cell.angle_beta   90.00
_cell.angle_gamma   90.00
#
_symmetry.space_group_name_H-M   'P 1'
#
loop_
_entity.id
_entity.type
_entity.pdbx_description
1 polymer ?
#
loop_
_entity_poly.entity_id
_entity_poly.type
_entity_poly.pdbx_seq_one_letter_code
_entity_poly.pdbx_strand_id
1 'polypeptide(L)'
;AYQSADQHRRDGLPILDMQRQGIREAGQQLDQARPGSHDLMRSALQHDPQTARAMTEHSGRDRVGQLVAGMERERAALADPNVRAERFVNRWQELQGQRRELRGWQNDEARGKVESQMSGLAKSLERDPQAESIVRNRSRELGIGQELRRGQSIARELQEEMTRSRQISRGIGLGM
;
A
#
# COMPACT_ATOMS: atom_id res chain seq x y z
N ALA A 1 -3.03 20.62 7.18
CA ALA A 1 -3.96 19.50 7.01
C ALA A 1 -3.34 18.19 7.54
N TYR A 2 -2.18 17.73 7.04
CA TYR A 2 -1.55 16.48 7.47
C TYR A 2 -1.24 16.42 8.97
N GLN A 3 -0.67 17.47 9.55
CA GLN A 3 -0.36 17.51 10.99
C GLN A 3 -1.59 17.33 11.88
N SER A 4 -2.66 18.03 11.56
CA SER A 4 -3.90 17.95 12.33
C SER A 4 -4.54 16.56 12.22
N ALA A 5 -4.49 15.94 11.04
CA ALA A 5 -4.99 14.58 10.85
C ALA A 5 -4.09 13.53 11.55
N ASP A 6 -2.78 13.72 11.54
CA ASP A 6 -1.84 12.82 12.22
C ASP A 6 -1.97 12.92 13.74
N GLN A 7 -2.18 14.14 14.26
CA GLN A 7 -2.44 14.34 15.69
C GLN A 7 -3.74 13.62 16.11
N HIS A 8 -4.85 13.80 15.38
CA HIS A 8 -6.10 13.09 15.67
C HIS A 8 -5.90 11.57 15.68
N ARG A 9 -5.15 11.04 14.72
CA ARG A 9 -4.87 9.60 14.67
C ARG A 9 -4.06 9.11 15.85
N ARG A 10 -3.05 9.88 16.33
CA ARG A 10 -2.27 9.55 17.52
C ARG A 10 -3.11 9.57 18.78
N ASP A 11 -4.05 10.49 18.85
CA ASP A 11 -4.97 10.65 19.97
C ASP A 11 -6.14 9.64 19.93
N GLY A 12 -6.15 8.73 18.95
CA GLY A 12 -7.24 7.76 18.75
C GLY A 12 -8.54 8.37 18.27
N LEU A 13 -8.51 9.62 17.80
CA LEU A 13 -9.68 10.35 17.31
C LEU A 13 -9.90 10.12 15.81
N PRO A 14 -11.15 10.11 15.33
CA PRO A 14 -11.43 10.00 13.90
C PRO A 14 -10.91 11.22 13.14
N ILE A 15 -10.38 10.98 11.94
CA ILE A 15 -9.99 12.05 11.03
C ILE A 15 -11.27 12.72 10.51
N LEU A 16 -11.40 14.02 10.73
CA LEU A 16 -12.55 14.82 10.32
C LEU A 16 -12.61 14.95 8.78
N ASP A 17 -13.81 15.08 8.23
CA ASP A 17 -13.99 15.24 6.79
C ASP A 17 -13.31 16.49 6.24
N MET A 18 -13.31 17.58 6.99
CA MET A 18 -12.56 18.80 6.63
C MET A 18 -11.05 18.53 6.55
N GLN A 19 -10.48 17.71 7.43
CA GLN A 19 -9.07 17.32 7.37
C GLN A 19 -8.79 16.45 6.15
N ARG A 20 -9.68 15.50 5.85
CA ARG A 20 -9.58 14.65 4.65
C ARG A 20 -9.65 15.47 3.36
N GLN A 21 -10.55 16.46 3.32
CA GLN A 21 -10.67 17.37 2.19
C GLN A 21 -9.39 18.19 2.02
N GLY A 22 -8.89 18.84 3.07
CA GLY A 22 -7.64 19.61 3.01
C GLY A 22 -6.43 18.77 2.60
N ILE A 23 -6.37 17.49 2.97
CA ILE A 23 -5.33 16.56 2.50
C ILE A 23 -5.46 16.31 1.00
N ARG A 24 -6.69 16.09 0.50
CA ARG A 24 -6.92 15.88 -0.95
C ARG A 24 -6.56 17.11 -1.77
N GLU A 25 -6.99 18.29 -1.34
CA GLU A 25 -6.69 19.56 -2.01
C GLU A 25 -5.18 19.85 -2.06
N ALA A 26 -4.48 19.67 -0.94
CA ALA A 26 -3.03 19.79 -0.89
C ALA A 26 -2.32 18.79 -1.81
N GLY A 27 -2.82 17.54 -1.88
CA GLY A 27 -2.31 16.52 -2.79
C GLY A 27 -2.49 16.91 -4.26
N GLN A 28 -3.67 17.42 -4.61
CA GLN A 28 -3.94 17.90 -5.97
C GLN A 28 -3.04 19.07 -6.36
N GLN A 29 -2.80 20.02 -5.46
CA GLN A 29 -1.89 21.14 -5.71
C GLN A 29 -0.45 20.67 -5.93
N LEU A 30 0.02 19.67 -5.16
CA LEU A 30 1.33 19.05 -5.37
C LEU A 30 1.44 18.39 -6.74
N ASP A 31 0.42 17.64 -7.15
CA ASP A 31 0.42 16.94 -8.44
C ASP A 31 0.25 17.89 -9.63
N GLN A 32 -0.43 19.04 -9.46
CA GLN A 32 -0.47 20.12 -10.46
C GLN A 32 0.91 20.74 -10.65
N ALA A 33 1.66 20.96 -9.56
CA ALA A 33 3.00 21.52 -9.64
C ALA A 33 3.99 20.49 -10.25
N ARG A 34 3.87 19.23 -9.90
CA ARG A 34 4.69 18.14 -10.44
C ARG A 34 3.94 16.80 -10.33
N PRO A 35 3.55 16.21 -11.46
CA PRO A 35 2.83 14.92 -11.46
C PRO A 35 3.53 13.82 -10.66
N GLY A 36 2.77 13.09 -9.85
CA GLY A 36 3.26 12.03 -8.98
C GLY A 36 3.93 12.50 -7.68
N SER A 37 3.99 13.81 -7.40
CA SER A 37 4.60 14.31 -6.17
C SER A 37 3.81 13.98 -4.91
N HIS A 38 2.49 13.89 -5.00
CA HIS A 38 1.64 13.51 -3.88
C HIS A 38 1.92 12.05 -3.43
N ASP A 39 1.98 11.13 -4.38
CA ASP A 39 2.25 9.72 -4.06
C ASP A 39 3.69 9.54 -3.54
N LEU A 40 4.65 10.22 -4.14
CA LEU A 40 6.04 10.21 -3.67
C LEU A 40 6.18 10.79 -2.25
N MET A 41 5.47 11.88 -1.94
CA MET A 41 5.44 12.44 -0.59
C MET A 41 4.83 11.46 0.42
N ARG A 42 3.72 10.82 0.07
CA ARG A 42 3.09 9.80 0.93
C ARG A 42 4.03 8.63 1.17
N SER A 43 4.69 8.16 0.14
CA SER A 43 5.66 7.07 0.22
C SER A 43 6.85 7.43 1.10
N ALA A 44 7.41 8.63 0.95
CA ALA A 44 8.49 9.13 1.80
C ALA A 44 8.06 9.20 3.28
N LEU A 45 6.87 9.72 3.58
CA LEU A 45 6.34 9.78 4.94
C LEU A 45 6.08 8.40 5.56
N GLN A 46 5.78 7.42 4.75
CA GLN A 46 5.51 6.05 5.19
C GLN A 46 6.80 5.25 5.41
N HIS A 47 7.80 5.41 4.55
CA HIS A 47 8.95 4.53 4.47
C HIS A 47 10.28 5.17 4.90
N ASP A 48 10.33 6.50 5.06
CA ASP A 48 11.50 7.21 5.57
C ASP A 48 11.23 7.81 6.97
N PRO A 49 11.71 7.15 8.03
CA PRO A 49 11.51 7.62 9.40
C PRO A 49 12.10 9.01 9.67
N GLN A 50 13.16 9.42 8.96
CA GLN A 50 13.74 10.75 9.09
C GLN A 50 12.77 11.82 8.59
N THR A 51 12.16 11.60 7.43
CA THR A 51 11.13 12.50 6.89
C THR A 51 9.93 12.57 7.84
N ALA A 52 9.46 11.43 8.34
CA ALA A 52 8.33 11.40 9.28
C ALA A 52 8.60 12.20 10.57
N ARG A 53 9.80 12.07 11.15
CA ARG A 53 10.23 12.84 12.33
C ARG A 53 10.37 14.34 12.03
N ALA A 54 11.01 14.69 10.92
CA ALA A 54 11.19 16.07 10.51
C ALA A 54 9.87 16.84 10.37
N MET A 55 8.77 16.14 10.03
CA MET A 55 7.44 16.75 9.95
C MET A 55 6.90 17.18 11.32
N THR A 56 7.37 16.60 12.40
CA THR A 56 6.97 16.96 13.77
C THR A 56 7.95 17.92 14.43
N GLU A 57 9.24 17.82 14.13
CA GLU A 57 10.32 18.55 14.79
C GLU A 57 10.58 19.93 14.17
N HIS A 58 10.37 20.06 12.85
CA HIS A 58 10.63 21.29 12.11
C HIS A 58 9.35 22.05 11.77
N SER A 59 9.50 23.34 11.42
CA SER A 59 8.41 24.22 10.98
C SER A 59 8.82 25.04 9.76
N GLY A 60 7.85 25.66 9.11
CA GLY A 60 8.09 26.59 8.03
C GLY A 60 8.94 26.01 6.88
N ARG A 61 9.95 26.75 6.46
CA ARG A 61 10.82 26.42 5.33
C ARG A 61 11.66 25.16 5.58
N ASP A 62 12.13 24.97 6.81
CA ASP A 62 12.97 23.80 7.16
C ASP A 62 12.18 22.51 6.99
N ARG A 63 10.93 22.49 7.42
CA ARG A 63 10.03 21.34 7.20
C ARG A 63 9.87 21.02 5.71
N VAL A 64 9.67 22.04 4.87
CA VAL A 64 9.56 21.85 3.42
C VAL A 64 10.87 21.30 2.85
N GLY A 65 12.01 21.84 3.25
CA GLY A 65 13.32 21.35 2.82
C GLY A 65 13.53 19.88 3.17
N GLN A 66 13.20 19.48 4.41
CA GLN A 66 13.29 18.08 4.86
C GLN A 66 12.33 17.15 4.11
N LEU A 67 11.12 17.64 3.82
CA LEU A 67 10.16 16.87 3.02
C LEU A 67 10.68 16.63 1.60
N VAL A 68 11.19 17.66 0.94
CA VAL A 68 11.75 17.55 -0.42
C VAL A 68 12.93 16.58 -0.44
N ALA A 69 13.87 16.70 0.52
CA ALA A 69 15.00 15.79 0.64
C ALA A 69 14.54 14.34 0.88
N GLY A 70 13.50 14.15 1.70
CA GLY A 70 12.88 12.84 1.91
C GLY A 70 12.26 12.26 0.63
N MET A 71 11.57 13.09 -0.15
CA MET A 71 11.02 12.67 -1.44
C MET A 71 12.11 12.27 -2.44
N GLU A 72 13.25 12.94 -2.43
CA GLU A 72 14.39 12.58 -3.29
C GLU A 72 15.02 11.26 -2.88
N ARG A 73 15.21 11.03 -1.58
CA ARG A 73 15.67 9.73 -1.07
C ARG A 73 14.70 8.61 -1.44
N GLU A 74 13.41 8.87 -1.28
CA GLU A 74 12.37 7.90 -1.63
C GLU A 74 12.37 7.58 -3.13
N ARG A 75 12.54 8.58 -3.98
CA ARG A 75 12.67 8.36 -5.42
C ARG A 75 13.88 7.49 -5.76
N ALA A 76 15.01 7.74 -5.11
CA ALA A 76 16.20 6.92 -5.28
C ALA A 76 15.98 5.47 -4.81
N ALA A 77 15.31 5.30 -3.66
CA ALA A 77 14.95 3.98 -3.16
C ALA A 77 14.01 3.23 -4.11
N LEU A 78 13.00 3.90 -4.66
CA LEU A 78 12.08 3.31 -5.64
C LEU A 78 12.73 3.00 -7.00
N ALA A 79 13.90 3.53 -7.30
CA ALA A 79 14.66 3.13 -8.48
C ALA A 79 15.22 1.70 -8.36
N ASP A 80 15.45 1.21 -7.12
CA ASP A 80 15.91 -0.16 -6.88
C ASP A 80 14.73 -1.16 -6.95
N PRO A 81 14.75 -2.13 -7.89
CA PRO A 81 13.70 -3.14 -7.98
C PRO A 81 13.64 -4.07 -6.76
N ASN A 82 14.73 -4.25 -6.01
CA ASN A 82 14.71 -5.05 -4.78
C ASN A 82 13.87 -4.36 -3.70
N VAL A 83 14.03 -3.05 -3.55
CA VAL A 83 13.24 -2.25 -2.60
C VAL A 83 11.74 -2.31 -2.97
N ARG A 84 11.41 -2.19 -4.25
CA ARG A 84 10.02 -2.29 -4.70
C ARG A 84 9.45 -3.68 -4.45
N ALA A 85 10.19 -4.74 -4.73
CA ALA A 85 9.80 -6.12 -4.47
C ALA A 85 9.61 -6.40 -2.98
N GLU A 86 10.52 -5.93 -2.12
CA GLU A 86 10.42 -6.07 -0.68
C GLU A 86 9.16 -5.39 -0.12
N ARG A 87 8.92 -4.15 -0.54
CA ARG A 87 7.70 -3.41 -0.14
C ARG A 87 6.43 -4.09 -0.60
N PHE A 88 6.44 -4.67 -1.81
CA PHE A 88 5.33 -5.48 -2.30
C PHE A 88 5.07 -6.67 -1.37
N VAL A 89 6.10 -7.47 -1.06
CA VAL A 89 5.97 -8.65 -0.19
C VAL A 89 5.45 -8.27 1.19
N ASN A 90 6.04 -7.25 1.82
CA ASN A 90 5.62 -6.79 3.14
C ASN A 90 4.16 -6.33 3.15
N ARG A 91 3.75 -5.55 2.14
CA ARG A 91 2.37 -5.09 2.04
C ARG A 91 1.39 -6.22 1.76
N TRP A 92 1.78 -7.17 0.94
CA TRP A 92 0.98 -8.37 0.66
C TRP A 92 0.74 -9.18 1.94
N GLN A 93 1.79 -9.46 2.70
CA GLN A 93 1.70 -10.19 3.96
C GLN A 93 0.83 -9.48 5.00
N GLU A 94 0.97 -8.16 5.11
CA GLU A 94 0.12 -7.34 5.98
C GLU A 94 -1.37 -7.48 5.60
N LEU A 95 -1.69 -7.34 4.31
CA LEU A 95 -3.07 -7.48 3.81
C LEU A 95 -3.60 -8.91 3.99
N GLN A 96 -2.76 -9.92 3.81
CA GLN A 96 -3.14 -11.32 4.12
C GLN A 96 -3.46 -11.50 5.61
N GLY A 97 -2.68 -10.90 6.50
CA GLY A 97 -2.95 -10.89 7.94
C GLY A 97 -4.30 -10.26 8.25
N GLN A 98 -4.53 -9.04 7.78
CA GLN A 98 -5.80 -8.32 7.94
C GLN A 98 -6.99 -9.14 7.42
N ARG A 99 -6.85 -9.76 6.26
CA ARG A 99 -7.90 -10.60 5.67
C ARG A 99 -8.22 -11.82 6.54
N ARG A 100 -7.22 -12.46 7.16
CA ARG A 100 -7.42 -13.61 8.06
C ARG A 100 -8.17 -13.24 9.34
N GLU A 101 -7.98 -12.03 9.84
CA GLU A 101 -8.67 -11.50 11.03
C GLU A 101 -10.14 -11.17 10.73
N LEU A 102 -10.46 -10.76 9.51
CA LEU A 102 -11.80 -10.38 9.07
C LEU A 102 -12.66 -11.61 8.70
N ARG A 103 -12.94 -12.48 9.70
CA ARG A 103 -13.81 -13.66 9.52
C ARG A 103 -15.25 -13.32 9.88
N GLY A 104 -16.19 -14.05 9.26
CA GLY A 104 -17.63 -13.90 9.52
C GLY A 104 -18.30 -12.86 8.63
N TRP A 105 -19.61 -13.01 8.47
CA TRP A 105 -20.44 -12.18 7.60
C TRP A 105 -20.46 -10.69 7.99
N GLN A 106 -20.27 -10.39 9.27
CA GLN A 106 -20.23 -9.03 9.80
C GLN A 106 -19.04 -8.21 9.23
N ASN A 107 -17.99 -8.89 8.78
CA ASN A 107 -16.77 -8.28 8.25
C ASN A 107 -16.68 -8.30 6.71
N ASP A 108 -17.75 -8.68 6.02
CA ASP A 108 -17.73 -8.86 4.56
C ASP A 108 -17.34 -7.59 3.80
N GLU A 109 -17.83 -6.43 4.23
CA GLU A 109 -17.47 -5.14 3.63
C GLU A 109 -15.99 -4.81 3.87
N ALA A 110 -15.50 -4.96 5.09
CA ALA A 110 -14.10 -4.70 5.43
C ALA A 110 -13.17 -5.67 4.70
N ARG A 111 -13.52 -6.95 4.63
CA ARG A 111 -12.80 -7.97 3.86
C ARG A 111 -12.78 -7.62 2.37
N GLY A 112 -13.89 -7.18 1.80
CA GLY A 112 -13.96 -6.74 0.40
C GLY A 112 -13.04 -5.55 0.10
N LYS A 113 -12.88 -4.62 1.04
CA LYS A 113 -11.92 -3.51 0.93
C LYS A 113 -10.47 -4.01 0.91
N VAL A 114 -10.11 -4.93 1.82
CA VAL A 114 -8.77 -5.53 1.86
C VAL A 114 -8.48 -6.30 0.56
N GLU A 115 -9.41 -7.11 0.09
CA GLU A 115 -9.27 -7.87 -1.16
C GLU A 115 -9.14 -6.95 -2.39
N SER A 116 -9.83 -5.81 -2.38
CA SER A 116 -9.67 -4.80 -3.44
C SER A 116 -8.27 -4.19 -3.43
N GLN A 117 -7.71 -3.91 -2.23
CA GLN A 117 -6.32 -3.45 -2.10
C GLN A 117 -5.32 -4.50 -2.58
N MET A 118 -5.50 -5.77 -2.22
CA MET A 118 -4.66 -6.87 -2.69
C MET A 118 -4.71 -7.00 -4.23
N SER A 119 -5.90 -6.91 -4.83
CA SER A 119 -6.06 -6.92 -6.28
C SER A 119 -5.34 -5.75 -6.95
N GLY A 120 -5.45 -4.54 -6.38
CA GLY A 120 -4.73 -3.36 -6.85
C GLY A 120 -3.20 -3.54 -6.77
N LEU A 121 -2.73 -4.12 -5.67
CA LEU A 121 -1.31 -4.40 -5.46
C LEU A 121 -0.78 -5.43 -6.49
N ALA A 122 -1.50 -6.52 -6.74
CA ALA A 122 -1.14 -7.50 -7.76
C ALA A 122 -1.08 -6.87 -9.17
N LYS A 123 -2.04 -6.00 -9.51
CA LYS A 123 -2.02 -5.25 -10.79
C LYS A 123 -0.83 -4.29 -10.89
N SER A 124 -0.39 -3.70 -9.78
CA SER A 124 0.81 -2.84 -9.81
C SER A 124 2.08 -3.66 -10.08
N LEU A 125 2.16 -4.87 -9.55
CA LEU A 125 3.29 -5.78 -9.81
C LEU A 125 3.34 -6.22 -11.28
N GLU A 126 2.21 -6.46 -11.92
CA GLU A 126 2.12 -6.80 -13.36
C GLU A 126 2.76 -5.72 -14.26
N ARG A 127 2.77 -4.47 -13.79
CA ARG A 127 3.37 -3.34 -14.51
C ARG A 127 4.85 -3.12 -14.21
N ASP A 128 5.43 -3.91 -13.29
CA ASP A 128 6.84 -3.83 -12.89
C ASP A 128 7.53 -5.19 -13.06
N PRO A 129 7.97 -5.54 -14.28
CA PRO A 129 8.58 -6.83 -14.58
C PRO A 129 9.85 -7.12 -13.77
N GLN A 130 10.59 -6.08 -13.39
CA GLN A 130 11.80 -6.23 -12.59
C GLN A 130 11.47 -6.66 -11.16
N ALA A 131 10.56 -5.95 -10.51
CA ALA A 131 10.08 -6.34 -9.18
C ALA A 131 9.36 -7.69 -9.23
N GLU A 132 8.56 -7.97 -10.26
CA GLU A 132 7.86 -9.25 -10.44
C GLU A 132 8.84 -10.43 -10.48
N SER A 133 9.96 -10.30 -11.20
CA SER A 133 10.99 -11.34 -11.27
C SER A 133 11.59 -11.66 -9.89
N ILE A 134 11.85 -10.65 -9.08
CA ILE A 134 12.37 -10.80 -7.71
C ILE A 134 11.33 -11.42 -6.80
N VAL A 135 10.08 -10.93 -6.85
CA VAL A 135 8.96 -11.45 -6.06
C VAL A 135 8.68 -12.93 -6.39
N ARG A 136 8.86 -13.34 -7.64
CA ARG A 136 8.72 -14.74 -8.06
C ARG A 136 9.67 -15.67 -7.31
N ASN A 137 10.90 -15.25 -7.07
CA ASN A 137 11.87 -16.02 -6.30
C ASN A 137 11.48 -16.11 -4.81
N ARG A 138 10.64 -15.20 -4.33
CA ARG A 138 10.12 -15.14 -2.97
C ARG A 138 8.67 -15.65 -2.85
N SER A 139 8.18 -16.42 -3.82
CA SER A 139 6.79 -16.90 -3.88
C SER A 139 6.34 -17.66 -2.63
N ARG A 140 7.26 -18.38 -1.97
CA ARG A 140 6.97 -19.07 -0.70
C ARG A 140 6.60 -18.11 0.43
N GLU A 141 7.19 -16.93 0.48
CA GLU A 141 6.88 -15.89 1.47
C GLU A 141 5.48 -15.30 1.27
N LEU A 142 4.95 -15.40 0.06
CA LEU A 142 3.60 -14.96 -0.30
C LEU A 142 2.53 -16.02 -0.01
N GLY A 143 2.94 -17.20 0.47
CA GLY A 143 2.03 -18.32 0.73
C GLY A 143 1.58 -19.05 -0.55
N ILE A 144 2.27 -18.82 -1.67
CA ILE A 144 1.99 -19.51 -2.93
C ILE A 144 2.73 -20.84 -2.88
N GLY A 145 2.02 -21.91 -2.50
CA GLY A 145 2.57 -23.23 -2.22
C GLY A 145 2.86 -24.09 -3.45
N GLN A 146 2.53 -23.63 -4.66
CA GLN A 146 2.75 -24.38 -5.89
C GLN A 146 3.97 -23.85 -6.65
N GLU A 147 4.73 -24.74 -7.25
CA GLU A 147 5.78 -24.37 -8.17
C GLU A 147 5.17 -23.57 -9.34
N LEU A 148 5.47 -22.28 -9.38
CA LEU A 148 5.14 -21.43 -10.51
C LEU A 148 5.69 -22.06 -11.77
N ARG A 149 4.83 -22.43 -12.71
CA ARG A 149 5.27 -22.91 -14.02
C ARG A 149 6.14 -21.84 -14.68
N ARG A 150 7.25 -22.23 -15.27
CA ARG A 150 8.12 -21.30 -15.97
C ARG A 150 7.30 -20.50 -16.98
N GLY A 151 7.33 -19.17 -16.86
CA GLY A 151 6.62 -18.25 -17.76
C GLY A 151 5.27 -17.73 -17.26
N GLN A 152 4.74 -18.20 -16.13
CA GLN A 152 3.51 -17.63 -15.55
C GLN A 152 3.82 -16.35 -14.76
N SER A 153 2.95 -15.35 -14.90
CA SER A 153 3.00 -14.12 -14.10
C SER A 153 2.53 -14.41 -12.67
N ILE A 154 3.36 -14.09 -11.68
CA ILE A 154 2.99 -14.22 -10.27
C ILE A 154 1.81 -13.30 -9.92
N ALA A 155 1.73 -12.12 -10.57
CA ALA A 155 0.64 -11.19 -10.38
C ALA A 155 -0.70 -11.81 -10.78
N ARG A 156 -0.74 -12.56 -11.88
CA ARG A 156 -1.95 -13.28 -12.32
C ARG A 156 -2.32 -14.39 -11.35
N GLU A 157 -1.37 -15.16 -10.89
CA GLU A 157 -1.63 -16.25 -9.94
C GLU A 157 -2.18 -15.73 -8.62
N LEU A 158 -1.64 -14.62 -8.11
CA LEU A 158 -2.18 -13.93 -6.94
C LEU A 158 -3.63 -13.46 -7.16
N GLN A 159 -3.96 -12.98 -8.35
CA GLN A 159 -5.34 -12.59 -8.70
C GLN A 159 -6.28 -13.79 -8.79
N GLU A 160 -5.82 -14.90 -9.39
CA GLU A 160 -6.61 -16.12 -9.50
C GLU A 160 -6.86 -16.74 -8.12
N GLU A 161 -5.88 -16.79 -7.25
CA GLU A 161 -6.03 -17.27 -5.87
C GLU A 161 -7.09 -16.45 -5.12
N MET A 162 -7.05 -15.14 -5.26
CA MET A 162 -8.06 -14.26 -4.67
C MET A 162 -9.45 -14.50 -5.23
N THR A 163 -9.57 -14.77 -6.55
CA THR A 163 -10.85 -15.05 -7.19
C THR A 163 -11.42 -16.39 -6.71
N ARG A 164 -10.61 -17.43 -6.64
CA ARG A 164 -10.99 -18.75 -6.09
C ARG A 164 -11.47 -18.64 -4.65
N SER A 165 -10.75 -17.87 -3.84
CA SER A 165 -11.08 -17.66 -2.43
C SER A 165 -12.42 -16.93 -2.24
N ARG A 166 -12.75 -15.98 -3.12
CA ARG A 166 -14.07 -15.30 -3.13
C ARG A 166 -15.21 -16.24 -3.51
N GLN A 167 -14.99 -17.15 -4.45
CA GLN A 167 -16.00 -18.13 -4.87
C GLN A 167 -16.31 -19.12 -3.76
N ILE A 168 -15.30 -19.60 -3.04
CA ILE A 168 -15.46 -20.51 -1.89
C ILE A 168 -16.26 -19.81 -0.78
N SER A 169 -15.96 -18.55 -0.47
CA SER A 169 -16.66 -17.78 0.57
C SER A 169 -18.14 -17.53 0.24
N ARG A 170 -18.50 -17.40 -1.04
CA ARG A 170 -19.88 -17.24 -1.50
C ARG A 170 -20.63 -18.57 -1.59
N GLY A 171 -19.94 -19.66 -1.90
CA GLY A 171 -20.56 -21.01 -2.01
C GLY A 171 -20.99 -21.62 -0.69
N ILE A 172 -20.37 -21.24 0.43
CA ILE A 172 -20.71 -21.75 1.78
C ILE A 172 -21.96 -21.04 2.34
N GLY A 173 -22.37 -19.90 1.81
CA GLY A 173 -23.55 -19.14 2.26
C GLY A 173 -24.88 -19.56 1.65
N LEU A 174 -24.92 -20.50 0.71
CA LEU A 174 -26.14 -20.94 0.01
C LEU A 174 -26.64 -22.34 0.41
N GLY A 175 -26.10 -22.90 1.49
CA GLY A 175 -26.43 -24.26 1.96
C GLY A 175 -26.95 -24.30 3.38
N MET A 176 -28.01 -23.53 3.69
CA MET A 176 -28.94 -23.80 4.79
C MET A 176 -30.31 -23.24 4.46
#